data_f7c6393c2ee42560d23e51fcfdae66ee
#
_entry.id   f7c6393c2ee42560d23e51fcfdae66ee
#
_cell.length_a   1.000
_cell.length_b   1.000
_cell.length_c   1.000
_cell.angle_alpha   90.00
_cell.angle_beta   90.00
_cell.angle_gamma   90.00
#
_symmetry.space_group_name_H-M   'P 1'
#
loop_
_entity.id
_entity.type
_entity.pdbx_description
1 polymer ?
#
loop_
_entity_poly.entity_id
_entity_poly.type
_entity_poly.pdbx_seq_one_letter_code
_entity_poly.pdbx_strand_id
1 'polypeptide(L)'
;MKRIGLVLAVMGYIFSCFTEGRGDEWKLYAMTVEGSWFYDVTGITRPSKDTVRVPVKIIYTDVGKMTFARELEEKYPTVSFALIVSEIRCADKKVRLLSRFIYSTKGDILKSFNNEDTTWSFFAPESKADGLFKSVCK
;
A
#
# COMPACT_ATOMS: atom_id res chain seq x y z
N MET A 1 -40.44 -18.68 -7.59
CA MET A 1 -39.47 -19.21 -6.62
C MET A 1 -38.12 -19.61 -7.25
N LYS A 2 -38.12 -20.34 -8.36
CA LYS A 2 -36.85 -20.72 -9.02
C LYS A 2 -36.03 -19.53 -9.51
N ARG A 3 -36.69 -18.45 -9.93
CA ARG A 3 -36.01 -17.23 -10.41
C ARG A 3 -35.32 -16.47 -9.29
N ILE A 4 -35.85 -16.48 -8.08
CA ILE A 4 -35.28 -15.79 -6.91
C ILE A 4 -33.98 -16.50 -6.48
N GLY A 5 -34.00 -17.83 -6.46
CA GLY A 5 -32.81 -18.61 -6.14
C GLY A 5 -31.66 -18.40 -7.13
N LEU A 6 -32.00 -18.30 -8.42
CA LEU A 6 -30.99 -18.06 -9.47
C LEU A 6 -30.37 -16.68 -9.33
N VAL A 7 -31.15 -15.64 -9.05
CA VAL A 7 -30.64 -14.28 -8.86
C VAL A 7 -29.72 -14.20 -7.66
N LEU A 8 -30.06 -14.85 -6.56
CA LEU A 8 -29.21 -14.90 -5.37
C LEU A 8 -27.89 -15.62 -5.64
N ALA A 9 -27.90 -16.70 -6.42
CA ALA A 9 -26.69 -17.40 -6.80
C ALA A 9 -25.77 -16.56 -7.68
N VAL A 10 -26.34 -15.81 -8.62
CA VAL A 10 -25.60 -14.89 -9.49
C VAL A 10 -24.98 -13.75 -8.68
N MET A 11 -25.72 -13.19 -7.75
CA MET A 11 -25.23 -12.14 -6.85
C MET A 11 -24.07 -12.64 -5.99
N GLY A 12 -24.19 -13.83 -5.43
CA GLY A 12 -23.13 -14.46 -4.66
C GLY A 12 -21.87 -14.70 -5.48
N TYR A 13 -22.03 -15.16 -6.70
CA TYR A 13 -20.93 -15.39 -7.62
C TYR A 13 -20.19 -14.10 -7.98
N ILE A 14 -20.93 -13.05 -8.32
CA ILE A 14 -20.34 -11.74 -8.65
C ILE A 14 -19.55 -11.20 -7.46
N PHE A 15 -20.08 -11.34 -6.26
CA PHE A 15 -19.42 -10.89 -5.05
C PHE A 15 -18.12 -11.66 -4.80
N SER A 16 -18.13 -12.97 -5.00
CA SER A 16 -16.92 -13.81 -4.85
C SER A 16 -15.87 -13.44 -5.87
N CYS A 17 -16.22 -13.26 -7.13
CA CYS A 17 -15.28 -12.84 -8.18
C CYS A 17 -14.68 -11.47 -7.88
N PHE A 18 -15.46 -10.54 -7.38
CA PHE A 18 -15.01 -9.21 -7.02
C PHE A 18 -13.99 -9.27 -5.87
N THR A 19 -14.21 -10.13 -4.89
CA THR A 19 -13.30 -10.33 -3.76
C THR A 19 -11.99 -10.97 -4.21
N GLU A 20 -12.05 -11.98 -5.05
CA GLU A 20 -10.88 -12.67 -5.60
C GLU A 20 -10.08 -11.78 -6.55
N GLY A 21 -10.74 -10.90 -7.30
CA GLY A 21 -10.09 -10.02 -8.28
C GLY A 21 -9.18 -8.95 -7.68
N ARG A 22 -9.16 -8.79 -6.35
CA ARG A 22 -8.26 -7.85 -5.68
C ARG A 22 -6.96 -8.47 -5.23
N GLY A 23 -6.84 -9.77 -5.24
CA GLY A 23 -5.64 -10.56 -5.13
C GLY A 23 -4.59 -10.10 -4.13
N ASP A 24 -4.95 -9.64 -2.97
CA ASP A 24 -4.06 -9.08 -1.96
C ASP A 24 -2.89 -10.01 -1.59
N GLU A 25 -1.96 -10.16 -2.50
CA GLU A 25 -0.77 -10.97 -2.30
C GLU A 25 0.38 -10.07 -1.84
N TRP A 26 0.44 -9.84 -0.54
CA TRP A 26 1.44 -8.99 0.08
C TRP A 26 2.75 -9.72 0.28
N LYS A 27 3.83 -9.12 -0.19
CA LYS A 27 5.17 -9.67 -0.06
C LYS A 27 6.06 -8.70 0.69
N LEU A 28 6.75 -9.19 1.72
CA LEU A 28 7.66 -8.40 2.54
C LEU A 28 8.90 -7.99 1.73
N TYR A 29 9.28 -6.71 1.81
CA TYR A 29 10.50 -6.24 1.16
C TYR A 29 11.42 -5.46 2.10
N ALA A 30 10.95 -5.02 3.25
CA ALA A 30 11.78 -4.29 4.22
C ALA A 30 11.23 -4.44 5.64
N MET A 31 12.12 -4.45 6.61
CA MET A 31 11.78 -4.41 8.03
C MET A 31 12.66 -3.37 8.72
N THR A 32 12.05 -2.54 9.56
CA THR A 32 12.75 -1.59 10.42
C THR A 32 12.17 -1.65 11.82
N VAL A 33 12.75 -0.89 12.75
CA VAL A 33 12.21 -0.78 14.12
C VAL A 33 10.81 -0.19 14.14
N GLU A 34 10.43 0.58 13.11
CA GLU A 34 9.13 1.24 13.02
C GLU A 34 8.03 0.36 12.43
N GLY A 35 8.39 -0.64 11.63
CA GLY A 35 7.38 -1.48 10.99
C GLY A 35 7.92 -2.45 9.95
N SER A 36 6.98 -3.12 9.31
CA SER A 36 7.25 -4.05 8.21
C SER A 36 6.58 -3.52 6.94
N TRP A 37 7.31 -3.51 5.83
CA TRP A 37 6.87 -2.99 4.54
C TRP A 37 6.61 -4.13 3.57
N PHE A 38 5.40 -4.11 2.99
CA PHE A 38 4.95 -5.12 2.03
C PHE A 38 4.53 -4.44 0.73
N TYR A 39 4.66 -5.12 -0.39
CA TYR A 39 4.07 -4.68 -1.64
C TYR A 39 3.09 -5.73 -2.16
N ASP A 40 2.06 -5.27 -2.87
CA ASP A 40 1.04 -6.16 -3.44
C ASP A 40 1.48 -6.60 -4.83
N VAL A 41 1.89 -7.86 -4.93
CA VAL A 41 2.38 -8.44 -6.19
C VAL A 41 1.32 -8.36 -7.29
N THR A 42 0.07 -8.59 -6.95
CA THR A 42 -1.03 -8.61 -7.93
C THR A 42 -1.56 -7.23 -8.27
N GLY A 43 -1.25 -6.23 -7.44
CA GLY A 43 -1.69 -4.85 -7.63
C GLY A 43 -0.73 -3.99 -8.42
N ILE A 44 0.40 -4.52 -8.84
CA ILE A 44 1.40 -3.77 -9.61
C ILE A 44 0.85 -3.43 -11.00
N THR A 45 0.97 -2.17 -11.39
CA THR A 45 0.61 -1.72 -12.73
C THR A 45 1.78 -0.97 -13.35
N ARG A 46 1.76 -0.82 -14.69
CA ARG A 46 2.80 -0.12 -15.42
C ARG A 46 2.16 1.00 -16.25
N PRO A 47 2.06 2.23 -15.66
CA PRO A 47 1.46 3.37 -16.37
C PRO A 47 2.21 3.77 -17.62
N SER A 48 3.53 3.51 -17.65
CA SER A 48 4.37 3.72 -18.82
C SER A 48 5.46 2.66 -18.87
N LYS A 49 6.25 2.67 -19.94
CA LYS A 49 7.31 1.68 -20.17
C LYS A 49 8.31 1.60 -19.02
N ASP A 50 8.69 2.74 -18.44
CA ASP A 50 9.74 2.82 -17.43
C ASP A 50 9.21 3.02 -16.02
N THR A 51 7.90 3.12 -15.83
CA THR A 51 7.28 3.42 -14.55
C THR A 51 6.45 2.25 -14.05
N VAL A 52 6.69 1.87 -12.80
CA VAL A 52 5.93 0.83 -12.10
C VAL A 52 5.16 1.49 -10.96
N ARG A 53 3.85 1.25 -10.91
CA ARG A 53 3.01 1.72 -9.81
C ARG A 53 2.75 0.56 -8.87
N VAL A 54 3.07 0.75 -7.59
CA VAL A 54 3.10 -0.33 -6.61
C VAL A 54 2.27 0.04 -5.38
N PRO A 55 1.25 -0.76 -5.05
CA PRO A 55 0.59 -0.64 -3.74
C PRO A 55 1.52 -1.16 -2.65
N VAL A 56 1.66 -0.40 -1.58
CA VAL A 56 2.53 -0.73 -0.44
C VAL A 56 1.70 -0.68 0.85
N LYS A 57 1.98 -1.61 1.74
CA LYS A 57 1.36 -1.66 3.07
C LYS A 57 2.45 -1.64 4.13
N ILE A 58 2.29 -0.77 5.10
CA ILE A 58 3.19 -0.70 6.25
C ILE A 58 2.40 -1.13 7.48
N ILE A 59 2.90 -2.16 8.16
CA ILE A 59 2.35 -2.58 9.46
C ILE A 59 3.29 -2.04 10.52
N TYR A 60 2.80 -1.15 11.38
CA TYR A 60 3.62 -0.47 12.36
C TYR A 60 3.86 -1.32 13.60
N THR A 61 5.10 -1.30 14.10
CA THR A 61 5.47 -1.78 15.43
C THR A 61 5.01 -0.77 16.47
N ASP A 62 5.18 -1.10 17.75
CA ASP A 62 4.86 -0.14 18.83
C ASP A 62 5.70 1.13 18.72
N VAL A 63 6.97 1.01 18.33
CA VAL A 63 7.84 2.17 18.07
C VAL A 63 7.29 3.04 16.94
N GLY A 64 6.88 2.42 15.83
CA GLY A 64 6.29 3.13 14.71
C GLY A 64 4.97 3.80 15.07
N LYS A 65 4.12 3.14 15.85
CA LYS A 65 2.86 3.70 16.33
C LYS A 65 3.09 4.95 17.19
N MET A 66 4.07 4.92 18.06
CA MET A 66 4.41 6.07 18.91
C MET A 66 4.94 7.25 18.10
N THR A 67 5.77 6.98 17.10
CA THR A 67 6.29 8.00 16.20
C THR A 67 5.16 8.69 15.45
N PHE A 68 4.24 7.93 14.88
CA PHE A 68 3.10 8.48 14.16
C PHE A 68 2.10 9.19 15.07
N ALA A 69 1.89 8.68 16.28
CA ALA A 69 1.02 9.34 17.24
C ALA A 69 1.49 10.77 17.53
N ARG A 70 2.80 10.97 17.63
CA ARG A 70 3.38 12.32 17.80
C ARG A 70 3.13 13.21 16.60
N GLU A 71 3.35 12.70 15.40
CA GLU A 71 3.14 13.45 14.16
C GLU A 71 1.68 13.84 13.97
N LEU A 72 0.75 12.97 14.36
CA LEU A 72 -0.68 13.20 14.21
C LEU A 72 -1.29 13.92 15.42
N GLU A 73 -0.49 14.24 16.43
CA GLU A 73 -0.95 14.84 17.71
C GLU A 73 -2.01 14.00 18.42
N GLU A 74 -1.96 12.69 18.20
CA GLU A 74 -2.88 11.73 18.81
C GLU A 74 -2.46 11.41 20.24
N LYS A 75 -3.45 11.33 21.14
CA LYS A 75 -3.23 11.10 22.55
C LYS A 75 -2.77 9.67 22.84
N TYR A 76 -3.21 8.70 22.04
CA TYR A 76 -2.86 7.29 22.17
C TYR A 76 -2.46 6.73 20.81
N PRO A 77 -1.52 5.78 20.75
CA PRO A 77 -1.10 5.18 19.49
C PRO A 77 -2.18 4.23 18.96
N THR A 78 -3.20 4.80 18.31
CA THR A 78 -4.27 4.03 17.68
C THR A 78 -3.94 3.61 16.25
N VAL A 79 -2.80 4.05 15.73
CA VAL A 79 -2.32 3.72 14.40
C VAL A 79 -2.04 2.23 14.29
N SER A 80 -2.50 1.59 13.22
CA SER A 80 -2.25 0.17 12.97
C SER A 80 -1.37 -0.04 11.74
N PHE A 81 -1.82 0.49 10.60
CA PHE A 81 -1.12 0.29 9.34
C PHE A 81 -1.37 1.47 8.40
N ALA A 82 -0.59 1.53 7.32
CA ALA A 82 -0.80 2.49 6.25
C ALA A 82 -0.85 1.78 4.91
N LEU A 83 -1.66 2.32 4.00
CA LEU A 83 -1.66 1.93 2.60
C LEU A 83 -1.10 3.08 1.78
N ILE A 84 -0.14 2.77 0.94
CA ILE A 84 0.62 3.74 0.16
C ILE A 84 0.58 3.30 -1.30
N VAL A 85 0.46 4.27 -2.20
CA VAL A 85 0.69 4.02 -3.63
C VAL A 85 1.95 4.78 -4.01
N SER A 86 2.96 4.02 -4.42
CA SER A 86 4.24 4.57 -4.87
C SER A 86 4.43 4.28 -6.36
N GLU A 87 5.19 5.14 -7.01
CA GLU A 87 5.67 4.87 -8.36
C GLU A 87 7.19 4.87 -8.37
N ILE A 88 7.76 3.93 -9.11
CA ILE A 88 9.20 3.81 -9.30
C ILE A 88 9.50 3.91 -10.78
N ARG A 89 10.43 4.78 -11.12
CA ARG A 89 10.96 4.87 -12.47
C ARG A 89 12.25 4.07 -12.53
N CYS A 90 12.17 2.90 -13.15
CA CYS A 90 13.22 1.89 -13.09
C CYS A 90 14.49 2.33 -13.81
N ALA A 91 14.37 3.06 -14.92
CA ALA A 91 15.51 3.45 -15.75
C ALA A 91 16.49 4.36 -15.02
N ASP A 92 16.02 5.32 -14.24
CA ASP A 92 16.85 6.32 -13.57
C ASP A 92 16.76 6.29 -12.04
N LYS A 93 16.19 5.23 -11.48
CA LYS A 93 16.12 4.98 -10.03
C LYS A 93 15.53 6.15 -9.26
N LYS A 94 14.33 6.55 -9.64
CA LYS A 94 13.57 7.58 -8.95
C LYS A 94 12.27 7.02 -8.40
N VAL A 95 11.79 7.61 -7.32
CA VAL A 95 10.55 7.23 -6.65
C VAL A 95 9.72 8.46 -6.39
N ARG A 96 8.39 8.29 -6.39
CA ARG A 96 7.46 9.30 -5.90
C ARG A 96 6.30 8.64 -5.20
N LEU A 97 5.76 9.34 -4.21
CA LEU A 97 4.61 8.93 -3.44
C LEU A 97 3.36 9.57 -4.04
N LEU A 98 2.37 8.78 -4.42
CA LEU A 98 1.11 9.30 -4.96
C LEU A 98 0.07 9.53 -3.88
N SER A 99 -0.05 8.59 -2.95
CA SER A 99 -1.04 8.70 -1.87
C SER A 99 -0.60 7.89 -0.66
N ARG A 100 -1.11 8.27 0.51
CA ARG A 100 -0.89 7.55 1.76
C ARG A 100 -2.14 7.67 2.63
N PHE A 101 -2.62 6.55 3.12
CA PHE A 101 -3.76 6.46 4.03
C PHE A 101 -3.30 5.76 5.29
N ILE A 102 -3.48 6.40 6.43
CA ILE A 102 -3.12 5.85 7.74
C ILE A 102 -4.39 5.37 8.43
N TYR A 103 -4.40 4.11 8.87
CA TYR A 103 -5.56 3.45 9.45
C TYR A 103 -5.35 3.17 10.94
N SER A 104 -6.45 3.27 11.68
CA SER A 104 -6.49 2.88 13.08
C SER A 104 -6.63 1.37 13.25
N THR A 105 -6.48 0.88 14.48
CA THR A 105 -6.74 -0.52 14.83
C THR A 105 -8.19 -0.95 14.56
N LYS A 106 -9.11 0.01 14.50
CA LYS A 106 -10.53 -0.23 14.18
C LYS A 106 -10.83 -0.19 12.68
N GLY A 107 -9.83 0.14 11.84
CA GLY A 107 -10.01 0.25 10.40
C GLY A 107 -10.46 1.60 9.92
N ASP A 108 -10.52 2.61 10.77
CA ASP A 108 -10.87 3.98 10.39
C ASP A 108 -9.67 4.70 9.80
N ILE A 109 -9.92 5.57 8.82
CA ILE A 109 -8.86 6.41 8.25
C ILE A 109 -8.58 7.56 9.22
N LEU A 110 -7.37 7.59 9.78
CA LEU A 110 -6.92 8.65 10.67
C LEU A 110 -6.42 9.86 9.90
N LYS A 111 -5.72 9.63 8.82
CA LYS A 111 -5.18 10.69 7.98
C LYS A 111 -4.96 10.19 6.55
N SER A 112 -5.19 11.08 5.60
CA SER A 112 -4.91 10.80 4.19
C SER A 112 -4.05 11.92 3.62
N PHE A 113 -3.12 11.50 2.75
CA PHE A 113 -2.24 12.41 2.03
C PHE A 113 -2.39 12.12 0.55
N ASN A 114 -2.86 13.09 -0.20
CA ASN A 114 -2.78 13.06 -1.65
C ASN A 114 -1.63 14.00 -2.02
N ASN A 115 -0.60 13.43 -2.60
CA ASN A 115 0.57 14.19 -2.97
C ASN A 115 0.32 14.87 -4.32
N GLU A 116 -0.15 16.12 -4.29
CA GLU A 116 -0.36 16.90 -5.50
C GLU A 116 0.96 17.24 -6.19
N ASP A 117 2.03 17.39 -5.40
CA ASP A 117 3.38 17.58 -5.91
C ASP A 117 4.06 16.22 -6.02
N THR A 118 3.87 15.54 -7.15
CA THR A 118 4.42 14.23 -7.42
C THR A 118 5.83 14.32 -7.99
N THR A 119 6.72 15.03 -7.30
CA THR A 119 8.11 15.19 -7.70
C THR A 119 8.87 13.88 -7.57
N TRP A 120 9.60 13.53 -8.62
CA TRP A 120 10.48 12.38 -8.61
C TRP A 120 11.72 12.67 -7.78
N SER A 121 12.10 11.73 -6.91
CA SER A 121 13.27 11.84 -6.05
C SER A 121 14.16 10.61 -6.19
N PHE A 122 15.48 10.82 -6.17
CA PHE A 122 16.42 9.69 -6.09
C PHE A 122 16.34 9.05 -4.71
N PHE A 123 16.61 7.76 -4.66
CA PHE A 123 16.68 7.03 -3.39
C PHE A 123 18.09 6.47 -3.17
N ALA A 124 18.47 6.39 -1.89
CA ALA A 124 19.79 5.89 -1.51
C ALA A 124 19.86 4.37 -1.68
N PRO A 125 21.06 3.82 -1.99
CA PRO A 125 21.26 2.39 -1.94
C PRO A 125 20.92 1.83 -0.56
N GLU A 126 20.36 0.63 -0.53
CA GLU A 126 19.96 -0.08 0.69
C GLU A 126 18.85 0.60 1.52
N SER A 127 18.20 1.62 0.95
CA SER A 127 16.99 2.21 1.53
C SER A 127 15.77 1.32 1.29
N LYS A 128 14.64 1.67 1.93
CA LYS A 128 13.36 0.96 1.69
C LYS A 128 12.95 1.06 0.22
N ALA A 129 13.12 2.23 -0.37
CA ALA A 129 12.82 2.42 -1.80
C ALA A 129 13.71 1.58 -2.70
N ASP A 130 14.98 1.41 -2.36
CA ASP A 130 15.89 0.53 -3.09
C ASP A 130 15.46 -0.94 -2.98
N GLY A 131 15.01 -1.37 -1.81
CA GLY A 131 14.45 -2.71 -1.62
C GLY A 131 13.23 -2.96 -2.50
N LEU A 132 12.33 -1.98 -2.58
CA LEU A 132 11.18 -2.05 -3.44
C LEU A 132 11.59 -2.08 -4.93
N PHE A 133 12.52 -1.21 -5.31
CA PHE A 133 13.09 -1.17 -6.67
C PHE A 133 13.62 -2.53 -7.10
N LYS A 134 14.44 -3.18 -6.27
CA LYS A 134 14.99 -4.50 -6.54
C LYS A 134 13.93 -5.58 -6.68
N SER A 135 12.81 -5.40 -6.00
CA SER A 135 11.69 -6.34 -6.03
C SER A 135 10.84 -6.21 -7.29
N VAL A 136 10.61 -4.99 -7.79
CA VAL A 136 9.64 -4.73 -8.86
C VAL A 136 10.25 -4.31 -10.20
N CYS A 137 11.47 -3.82 -10.22
CA CYS A 137 12.18 -3.40 -11.44
C CYS A 137 13.08 -4.53 -11.94
N LYS A 138 12.47 -5.52 -12.56
CA LYS A 138 13.20 -6.66 -13.12
C LYS A 138 13.14 -6.68 -14.63
#